data_bad17a6a3499146284d6bbfd30701f09
#
_entry.id   bad17a6a3499146284d6bbfd30701f09
#
_cell.length_a   1.000
_cell.length_b   1.000
_cell.length_c   1.000
_cell.angle_alpha   90.00
_cell.angle_beta   90.00
_cell.angle_gamma   90.00
#
_symmetry.space_group_name_H-M   'P 1'
#
loop_
_entity.id
_entity.type
_entity.pdbx_description
1 polymer ?
#
loop_
_entity_poly.entity_id
_entity_poly.type
_entity_poly.pdbx_seq_one_letter_code
_entity_poly.pdbx_strand_id
1 'polypeptide(L)'
;MLNSLINSICNVCLKMYHYDIGGYKMKETKQSLSELWSLLRSKEEQFGLKKLSLTERDILQTIIHYQGESRYISLEDILKNCSHPRATFFRCLKKLRTNNFVKVVKKDQDARRSFIKVYPKFIN
;
A
#
# COMPACT_ATOMS: atom_id res chain seq x y z
N MET A 1 -8.54 1.20 -13.04
CA MET A 1 -7.63 0.71 -11.99
C MET A 1 -8.27 -0.25 -11.02
N LEU A 2 -9.34 0.13 -10.37
CA LEU A 2 -10.11 -0.81 -9.54
C LEU A 2 -10.54 -2.05 -10.34
N ASN A 3 -10.93 -1.88 -11.59
CA ASN A 3 -11.35 -2.98 -12.46
C ASN A 3 -10.22 -3.97 -12.81
N SER A 4 -8.97 -3.50 -12.95
CA SER A 4 -7.86 -4.42 -13.23
C SER A 4 -7.44 -5.21 -11.99
N LEU A 5 -7.53 -4.62 -10.80
CA LEU A 5 -7.32 -5.32 -9.54
C LEU A 5 -8.43 -6.34 -9.26
N ILE A 6 -9.68 -5.96 -9.47
CA ILE A 6 -10.83 -6.86 -9.33
C ILE A 6 -10.73 -8.00 -10.35
N ASN A 7 -10.37 -7.72 -11.60
CA ASN A 7 -10.16 -8.74 -12.62
C ASN A 7 -8.98 -9.65 -12.30
N SER A 8 -7.90 -9.12 -11.75
CA SER A 8 -6.76 -9.92 -11.28
C SER A 8 -7.16 -10.83 -10.12
N ILE A 9 -7.90 -10.32 -9.16
CA ILE A 9 -8.43 -11.08 -8.03
C ILE A 9 -9.45 -12.11 -8.53
N CYS A 10 -10.33 -11.74 -9.45
CA CYS A 10 -11.29 -12.68 -10.05
C CYS A 10 -10.61 -13.76 -10.87
N ASN A 11 -9.55 -13.45 -11.60
CA ASN A 11 -8.78 -14.46 -12.34
C ASN A 11 -8.08 -15.44 -11.40
N VAL A 12 -7.55 -14.98 -10.29
CA VAL A 12 -6.96 -15.83 -9.26
C VAL A 12 -8.05 -16.70 -8.62
N CYS A 13 -9.21 -16.12 -8.30
CA CYS A 13 -10.35 -16.86 -7.80
C CYS A 13 -10.89 -17.89 -8.80
N LEU A 14 -10.98 -17.54 -10.09
CA LEU A 14 -11.42 -18.44 -11.15
C LEU A 14 -10.44 -19.59 -11.36
N LYS A 15 -9.14 -19.34 -11.32
CA LYS A 15 -8.12 -20.40 -11.34
C LYS A 15 -8.22 -21.32 -10.14
N MET A 16 -8.51 -20.77 -8.97
CA MET A 16 -8.75 -21.55 -7.75
C MET A 16 -10.01 -22.42 -7.88
N TYR A 17 -11.06 -21.90 -8.53
CA TYR A 17 -12.29 -22.66 -8.78
C TYR A 17 -12.09 -23.86 -9.69
N HIS A 18 -11.19 -23.78 -10.67
CA HIS A 18 -10.88 -24.89 -11.56
C HIS A 18 -10.12 -26.02 -10.89
N TYR A 19 -9.44 -25.75 -9.79
CA TYR A 19 -8.70 -26.75 -9.01
C TYR A 19 -9.46 -27.27 -7.80
N ASP A 20 -10.74 -26.90 -7.67
CA ASP A 20 -11.55 -27.25 -6.51
C ASP A 20 -12.11 -28.67 -6.64
N ILE A 21 -11.25 -29.62 -6.40
CA ILE A 21 -11.66 -31.02 -6.22
C ILE A 21 -11.26 -31.39 -4.80
N GLY A 22 -12.20 -31.21 -3.84
CA GLY A 22 -12.13 -31.74 -2.52
C GLY A 22 -11.03 -31.23 -1.59
N GLY A 23 -11.17 -30.04 -1.02
CA GLY A 23 -10.36 -29.56 0.09
C GLY A 23 -8.99 -28.96 -0.23
N TYR A 24 -8.54 -29.04 -1.46
CA TYR A 24 -7.28 -28.44 -1.91
C TYR A 24 -7.26 -26.91 -1.88
N LYS A 25 -8.41 -26.31 -1.98
CA LYS A 25 -8.57 -24.86 -2.08
C LYS A 25 -8.04 -24.08 -0.87
N MET A 26 -8.24 -24.60 0.33
CA MET A 26 -7.77 -23.95 1.57
C MET A 26 -6.25 -24.06 1.75
N LYS A 27 -5.63 -25.14 1.30
CA LYS A 27 -4.18 -25.31 1.35
C LYS A 27 -3.46 -24.36 0.40
N GLU A 28 -3.93 -24.24 -0.83
CA GLU A 28 -3.36 -23.34 -1.83
C GLU A 28 -3.50 -21.87 -1.43
N THR A 29 -4.67 -21.49 -0.88
CA THR A 29 -4.89 -20.12 -0.39
C THR A 29 -3.93 -19.77 0.74
N LYS A 30 -3.69 -20.68 1.67
CA LYS A 30 -2.73 -20.48 2.77
C LYS A 30 -1.29 -20.37 2.27
N GLN A 31 -0.89 -21.19 1.31
CA GLN A 31 0.42 -21.11 0.68
C GLN A 31 0.60 -19.80 -0.09
N SER A 32 -0.40 -19.43 -0.87
CA SER A 32 -0.36 -18.18 -1.64
C SER A 32 -0.24 -16.94 -0.75
N LEU A 33 -0.97 -16.90 0.37
CA LEU A 33 -0.87 -15.81 1.33
C LEU A 33 0.51 -15.77 2.00
N SER A 34 1.03 -16.93 2.38
CA SER A 34 2.37 -17.03 2.99
C SER A 34 3.46 -16.61 2.00
N GLU A 35 3.35 -17.02 0.75
CA GLU A 35 4.27 -16.62 -0.31
C GLU A 35 4.24 -15.13 -0.57
N LEU A 36 3.06 -14.54 -0.66
CA LEU A 36 2.88 -13.10 -0.83
C LEU A 36 3.43 -12.32 0.36
N TRP A 37 3.19 -12.82 1.56
CA TRP A 37 3.76 -12.21 2.77
C TRP A 37 5.28 -12.25 2.76
N SER A 38 5.88 -13.37 2.40
CA SER A 38 7.34 -13.52 2.30
C SER A 38 7.92 -12.59 1.24
N LEU A 39 7.26 -12.51 0.08
CA LEU A 39 7.67 -11.62 -0.99
C LEU A 39 7.61 -10.15 -0.56
N LEU A 40 6.52 -9.76 0.10
CA LEU A 40 6.36 -8.41 0.62
C LEU A 40 7.49 -8.06 1.60
N ARG A 41 7.78 -8.94 2.56
CA ARG A 41 8.86 -8.74 3.53
C ARG A 41 10.22 -8.60 2.85
N SER A 42 10.50 -9.45 1.87
CA SER A 42 11.73 -9.38 1.09
C SER A 42 11.86 -8.04 0.35
N LYS A 43 10.79 -7.58 -0.27
CA LYS A 43 10.76 -6.28 -0.95
C LYS A 43 10.93 -5.12 0.02
N GLU A 44 10.25 -5.15 1.15
CA GLU A 44 10.41 -4.13 2.19
C GLU A 44 11.84 -4.05 2.69
N GLU A 45 12.51 -5.19 2.86
CA GLU A 45 13.91 -5.23 3.26
C GLU A 45 14.84 -4.63 2.20
N GLN A 46 14.61 -4.95 0.92
CA GLN A 46 15.36 -4.38 -0.20
C GLN A 46 15.25 -2.84 -0.25
N PHE A 47 14.10 -2.30 0.09
CA PHE A 47 13.87 -0.85 0.10
C PHE A 47 14.23 -0.17 1.43
N GLY A 48 14.79 -0.89 2.38
CA GLY A 48 15.20 -0.34 3.66
C GLY A 48 14.05 0.00 4.60
N LEU A 49 12.88 -0.63 4.41
CA LEU A 49 11.71 -0.39 5.24
C LEU A 49 11.77 -1.11 6.59
N LYS A 50 12.77 -1.91 6.82
CA LYS A 50 12.93 -2.69 8.06
C LYS A 50 12.99 -1.81 9.31
N LYS A 51 13.50 -0.59 9.19
CA LYS A 51 13.56 0.39 10.29
C LYS A 51 12.22 1.01 10.66
N LEU A 52 11.20 0.82 9.81
CA LEU A 52 9.86 1.32 10.07
C LEU A 52 9.04 0.30 10.86
N SER A 53 8.14 0.78 11.71
CA SER A 53 7.16 -0.07 12.39
C SER A 53 6.16 -0.64 11.38
N LEU A 54 5.41 -1.68 11.78
CA LEU A 54 4.37 -2.27 10.93
C LEU A 54 3.30 -1.24 10.56
N THR A 55 2.91 -0.39 11.49
CA THR A 55 1.94 0.69 11.25
C THR A 55 2.45 1.68 10.21
N GLU A 56 3.70 2.08 10.31
CA GLU A 56 4.34 2.99 9.35
C GLU A 56 4.43 2.37 7.96
N ARG A 57 4.78 1.09 7.88
CA ARG A 57 4.82 0.36 6.61
C ARG A 57 3.42 0.25 6.00
N ASP A 58 2.43 -0.04 6.81
CA ASP A 58 1.04 -0.13 6.34
C ASP A 58 0.55 1.20 5.78
N ILE A 59 0.82 2.30 6.46
CA ILE A 59 0.48 3.64 5.98
C ILE A 59 1.22 3.97 4.68
N LEU A 60 2.51 3.65 4.60
CA LEU A 60 3.30 3.84 3.37
C LEU A 60 2.71 3.04 2.21
N GLN A 61 2.37 1.77 2.43
CA GLN A 61 1.76 0.92 1.40
C GLN A 61 0.39 1.44 0.98
N THR A 62 -0.38 1.96 1.91
CA THR A 62 -1.67 2.60 1.61
C THR A 62 -1.47 3.81 0.70
N ILE A 63 -0.49 4.66 0.99
CA ILE A 63 -0.18 5.82 0.16
C ILE A 63 0.24 5.39 -1.25
N ILE A 64 1.13 4.41 -1.36
CA ILE A 64 1.59 3.89 -2.65
C ILE A 64 0.42 3.33 -3.46
N HIS A 65 -0.45 2.55 -2.82
CA HIS A 65 -1.60 1.94 -3.47
C HIS A 65 -2.57 2.97 -4.05
N TYR A 66 -2.93 3.97 -3.26
CA TYR A 66 -3.88 4.99 -3.69
C TYR A 66 -3.26 6.07 -4.58
N GLN A 67 -1.95 6.28 -4.50
CA GLN A 67 -1.26 7.15 -5.44
C GLN A 67 -1.33 6.58 -6.87
N GLY A 68 -1.17 5.27 -7.02
CA GLY A 68 -1.21 4.59 -8.31
C GLY A 68 -0.26 5.22 -9.32
N GLU A 69 -0.77 5.53 -10.51
CA GLU A 69 -0.02 6.22 -11.56
C GLU A 69 -0.03 7.74 -11.40
N SER A 70 -0.85 8.27 -10.51
CA SER A 70 -0.90 9.69 -10.22
C SER A 70 0.39 10.14 -9.53
N ARG A 71 0.85 11.34 -9.87
CA ARG A 71 2.04 11.90 -9.23
C ARG A 71 1.82 12.32 -7.79
N TYR A 72 0.58 12.63 -7.46
CA TYR A 72 0.22 13.16 -6.15
C TYR A 72 -1.13 12.61 -5.73
N ILE A 73 -1.29 12.39 -4.44
CA ILE A 73 -2.58 12.07 -3.85
C ILE A 73 -2.90 13.09 -2.75
N SER A 74 -4.15 13.50 -2.65
CA SER A 74 -4.54 14.45 -1.62
C SER A 74 -4.51 13.76 -0.25
N LEU A 75 -4.12 14.55 0.74
CA LEU A 75 -4.06 14.07 2.13
C LEU A 75 -5.44 13.61 2.63
N GLU A 76 -6.49 14.31 2.22
CA GLU A 76 -7.85 13.96 2.61
C GLU A 76 -8.30 12.60 2.04
N ASP A 77 -7.94 12.32 0.79
CA ASP A 77 -8.28 11.05 0.16
C ASP A 77 -7.58 9.87 0.86
N ILE A 78 -6.33 10.05 1.24
CA ILE A 78 -5.61 9.04 2.02
C ILE A 78 -6.27 8.85 3.39
N LEU A 79 -6.62 9.93 4.07
CA LEU A 79 -7.25 9.86 5.39
C LEU A 79 -8.59 9.12 5.35
N LYS A 80 -9.37 9.31 4.29
CA LYS A 80 -10.64 8.59 4.09
C LYS A 80 -10.46 7.08 3.92
N ASN A 81 -9.36 6.68 3.32
CA ASN A 81 -9.09 5.29 2.99
C ASN A 81 -8.12 4.60 3.98
N CYS A 82 -7.61 5.35 4.94
CA CYS A 82 -6.70 4.82 5.95
C CYS A 82 -7.48 4.13 7.06
N SER A 83 -7.04 2.94 7.43
CA SER A 83 -7.64 2.15 8.52
C SER A 83 -7.19 2.59 9.91
N HIS A 84 -6.23 3.50 9.99
CA HIS A 84 -5.67 3.96 11.26
C HIS A 84 -6.31 5.28 11.71
N PRO A 85 -6.30 5.57 13.04
CA PRO A 85 -6.76 6.85 13.55
C PRO A 85 -5.98 8.01 12.97
N ARG A 86 -6.63 9.15 12.86
CA ARG A 86 -6.04 10.37 12.29
C ARG A 86 -4.72 10.77 12.98
N ALA A 87 -4.70 10.73 14.30
CA ALA A 87 -3.50 11.07 15.08
C ALA A 87 -2.34 10.12 14.78
N THR A 88 -2.62 8.83 14.67
CA THR A 88 -1.62 7.81 14.30
C THR A 88 -1.10 8.05 12.88
N PHE A 89 -1.98 8.35 11.96
CA PHE A 89 -1.60 8.66 10.57
C PHE A 89 -0.62 9.83 10.51
N PHE A 90 -0.93 10.95 11.16
CA PHE A 90 -0.06 12.13 11.12
C PHE A 90 1.29 11.89 11.79
N ARG A 91 1.31 11.16 12.89
CA ARG A 91 2.55 10.79 13.56
C ARG A 91 3.44 9.93 12.66
N CYS A 92 2.86 8.94 12.00
CA CYS A 92 3.59 8.08 11.07
C CYS A 92 4.02 8.86 9.82
N LEU A 93 3.17 9.73 9.31
CA LEU A 93 3.51 10.58 8.16
C LEU A 93 4.71 11.46 8.46
N LYS A 94 4.78 12.05 9.64
CA LYS A 94 5.92 12.85 10.07
C LYS A 94 7.21 12.03 10.05
N LYS A 95 7.17 10.80 10.53
CA LYS A 95 8.32 9.91 10.54
C LYS A 95 8.73 9.48 9.13
N LEU A 96 7.76 9.19 8.28
CA LEU A 96 8.01 8.87 6.86
C LEU A 96 8.65 10.05 6.12
N ARG A 97 8.23 11.26 6.41
CA ARG A 97 8.86 12.47 5.85
C ARG A 97 10.29 12.65 6.32
N THR A 98 10.52 12.48 7.61
CA THR A 98 11.86 12.58 8.21
C THR A 98 12.83 11.58 7.60
N ASN A 99 12.36 10.38 7.29
CA ASN A 99 13.16 9.31 6.68
C ASN A 99 13.20 9.37 5.15
N ASN A 100 12.65 10.41 4.53
CA ASN A 100 12.65 10.63 3.08
C ASN A 100 11.91 9.55 2.28
N PHE A 101 10.88 8.93 2.83
CA PHE A 101 10.02 8.01 2.09
C PHE A 101 8.92 8.74 1.34
N VAL A 102 8.39 9.81 1.92
CA VAL A 102 7.33 10.61 1.31
C VAL A 102 7.66 12.10 1.39
N LYS A 103 7.07 12.85 0.49
CA LYS A 103 7.14 14.30 0.46
C LYS A 103 5.72 14.86 0.51
N VAL A 104 5.51 15.87 1.34
CA VAL A 104 4.25 16.61 1.37
C VAL A 104 4.43 17.87 0.55
N VAL A 105 3.58 18.06 -0.43
CA VAL A 105 3.62 19.21 -1.33
C VAL A 105 2.34 20.02 -1.14
N LYS A 106 2.49 21.28 -0.89
CA LYS A 106 1.38 22.23 -0.93
C LYS A 106 1.28 22.75 -2.36
N LYS A 107 0.19 22.41 -3.03
CA LYS A 107 -0.04 22.81 -4.41
C LYS A 107 -0.89 24.07 -4.39
N ASP A 108 -0.28 25.15 -4.86
CA ASP A 108 -0.90 26.44 -5.13
C ASP A 108 -1.57 27.20 -3.97
N GLN A 109 -2.25 28.22 -4.33
CA GLN A 109 -2.84 29.29 -3.53
C GLN A 109 -3.79 28.84 -2.41
N ASP A 110 -4.18 27.56 -2.40
CA ASP A 110 -5.02 27.01 -1.35
C ASP A 110 -4.16 26.24 -0.34
N ALA A 111 -3.76 26.93 0.75
CA ALA A 111 -3.00 26.36 1.85
C ALA A 111 -3.70 25.18 2.55
N ARG A 112 -4.96 24.92 2.22
CA ARG A 112 -5.78 23.85 2.80
C ARG A 112 -5.59 22.49 2.11
N ARG A 113 -5.05 22.47 0.90
CA ARG A 113 -4.84 21.23 0.14
C ARG A 113 -3.37 20.84 0.16
N SER A 114 -3.07 19.79 0.92
CA SER A 114 -1.77 19.16 0.93
C SER A 114 -1.83 17.87 0.12
N PHE A 115 -0.79 17.62 -0.66
CA PHE A 115 -0.63 16.42 -1.46
C PHE A 115 0.58 15.64 -0.99
N ILE A 116 0.47 14.32 -1.07
CA ILE A 116 1.56 13.42 -0.72
C ILE A 116 2.13 12.80 -1.99
N LYS A 117 3.45 12.73 -2.06
CA LYS A 117 4.17 12.07 -3.12
C LYS A 117 5.17 11.08 -2.51
N VAL A 118 5.14 9.85 -2.99
CA VAL A 118 6.15 8.86 -2.62
C VAL A 118 7.35 9.01 -3.56
N TYR A 119 8.54 8.86 -3.01
CA TYR A 119 9.76 8.90 -3.82
C TYR A 119 9.78 7.75 -4.84
N PRO A 120 10.20 8.01 -6.10
CA PRO A 120 10.11 7.02 -7.19
C PRO A 120 10.80 5.69 -6.90
N LYS A 121 11.85 5.68 -6.10
CA LYS A 121 12.58 4.45 -5.74
C LYS A 121 11.73 3.40 -5.03
N PHE A 122 10.56 3.79 -4.48
CA PHE A 122 9.67 2.90 -3.75
C PHE A 122 8.47 2.43 -4.60
N ILE A 123 8.32 2.95 -5.82
CA ILE A 123 7.16 2.66 -6.67
C ILE A 123 7.45 1.52 -7.64
N ASN A 124 8.68 1.33 -8.00
CA ASN A 124 9.11 0.29 -8.98
C ASN A 124 9.49 -1.02 -8.30
#